data_72dfc61074f6657c0d5abe3e23547910
#
_entry.id   72dfc61074f6657c0d5abe3e23547910
#
_cell.length_a   1.000
_cell.length_b   1.000
_cell.length_c   1.000
_cell.angle_alpha   90.00
_cell.angle_beta   90.00
_cell.angle_gamma   90.00
#
_symmetry.space_group_name_H-M   'P 1'
#
loop_
_entity.id
_entity.type
_entity.pdbx_description
1 polymer ?
#
loop_
_entity_poly.entity_id
_entity_poly.type
_entity_poly.pdbx_seq_one_letter_code
_entity_poly.pdbx_strand_id
1 'polypeptide(L)'
;MGICLGHQLLSLACGAKTGRLKFGHHGCNHPVKNLATDHVEITSQNHNFAVLPESVPDCLEVTHINLNDNSIEGVRHKTLPAFSVQYHPESCPGPHDSSYLFEEFRRMVYDNRQSVSDNLCRLSSVVSP
;
A
#
# COMPACT_ATOMS: atom_id res chain seq x y z
N MET A 1 -2.42 3.19 -5.95
CA MET A 1 -2.53 3.06 -4.48
C MET A 1 -3.84 2.41 -4.12
N GLY A 2 -3.83 1.43 -3.22
CA GLY A 2 -5.03 0.76 -2.69
C GLY A 2 -5.24 1.09 -1.21
N ILE A 3 -6.50 1.27 -0.79
CA ILE A 3 -6.88 1.55 0.60
C ILE A 3 -7.94 0.53 1.02
N CYS A 4 -7.78 -0.08 2.17
CA CYS A 4 -8.69 -1.06 2.78
C CYS A 4 -9.04 -2.21 1.83
N LEU A 5 -10.23 -2.25 1.26
CA LEU A 5 -10.60 -3.25 0.25
C LEU A 5 -9.65 -3.19 -0.97
N GLY A 6 -9.23 -2.00 -1.37
CA GLY A 6 -8.26 -1.80 -2.46
C GLY A 6 -6.90 -2.44 -2.18
N HIS A 7 -6.47 -2.46 -0.92
CA HIS A 7 -5.28 -3.19 -0.49
C HIS A 7 -5.44 -4.70 -0.67
N GLN A 8 -6.57 -5.25 -0.26
CA GLN A 8 -6.86 -6.68 -0.42
C GLN A 8 -6.93 -7.06 -1.91
N LEU A 9 -7.59 -6.26 -2.73
CA LEU A 9 -7.70 -6.48 -4.17
C LEU A 9 -6.34 -6.42 -4.87
N LEU A 10 -5.50 -5.46 -4.53
CA LEU A 10 -4.14 -5.37 -5.07
C LEU A 10 -3.32 -6.60 -4.69
N SER A 11 -3.39 -7.00 -3.44
CA SER A 11 -2.66 -8.18 -2.95
C SER A 11 -3.12 -9.46 -3.63
N LEU A 12 -4.44 -9.65 -3.80
CA LEU A 12 -5.02 -10.78 -4.52
C LEU A 12 -4.60 -10.78 -6.00
N ALA A 13 -4.62 -9.63 -6.66
CA ALA A 13 -4.21 -9.49 -8.06
C ALA A 13 -2.74 -9.88 -8.26
N CYS A 14 -1.89 -9.67 -7.27
CA CYS A 14 -0.47 -10.05 -7.30
C CYS A 14 -0.22 -11.51 -6.88
N GLY A 15 -1.24 -12.25 -6.46
CA GLY A 15 -1.13 -13.66 -6.11
C GLY A 15 -1.15 -13.98 -4.61
N ALA A 16 -1.32 -12.99 -3.73
CA ALA A 16 -1.52 -13.23 -2.31
C ALA A 16 -2.93 -13.75 -2.02
N LYS A 17 -3.15 -14.22 -0.81
CA LYS A 17 -4.45 -14.68 -0.31
C LYS A 17 -4.88 -13.85 0.88
N THR A 18 -6.19 -13.73 1.06
CA THR A 18 -6.79 -13.10 2.23
C THR A 18 -7.46 -14.14 3.11
N GLY A 19 -7.49 -13.88 4.41
CA GLY A 19 -8.17 -14.73 5.39
C GLY A 19 -8.92 -13.88 6.40
N ARG A 20 -9.93 -14.50 7.05
CA ARG A 20 -10.72 -13.83 8.07
C ARG A 20 -9.93 -13.72 9.37
N LEU A 21 -9.89 -12.52 9.93
CA LEU A 21 -9.36 -12.28 11.27
C LEU A 21 -10.33 -12.82 12.34
N LYS A 22 -9.78 -13.30 13.46
CA LYS A 22 -10.60 -13.83 14.55
C LYS A 22 -11.58 -12.78 15.11
N PHE A 23 -11.12 -11.54 15.25
CA PHE A 23 -11.91 -10.44 15.83
C PHE A 23 -12.13 -9.25 14.87
N GLY A 24 -11.40 -9.21 13.76
CA GLY A 24 -11.35 -8.05 12.89
C GLY A 24 -10.61 -6.86 13.51
N HIS A 25 -10.48 -5.79 12.73
CA HIS A 25 -9.93 -4.52 13.21
C HIS A 25 -10.97 -3.43 13.02
N HIS A 26 -11.43 -2.84 14.12
CA HIS A 26 -12.46 -1.79 14.13
C HIS A 26 -12.05 -0.71 15.11
N GLY A 27 -12.20 0.56 14.71
CA GLY A 27 -11.91 1.73 15.53
C GLY A 27 -10.72 2.54 15.07
N CYS A 28 -10.36 3.55 15.87
CA CYS A 28 -9.38 4.58 15.53
C CYS A 28 -8.12 4.51 16.40
N ASN A 29 -7.80 3.38 16.98
CA ASN A 29 -6.72 3.22 17.96
C ASN A 29 -5.79 2.04 17.66
N HIS A 30 -5.68 1.64 16.41
CA HIS A 30 -4.83 0.52 16.00
C HIS A 30 -3.41 1.01 15.64
N PRO A 31 -2.38 0.59 16.40
CA PRO A 31 -1.00 0.97 16.13
C PRO A 31 -0.44 0.15 14.96
N VAL A 32 0.02 0.85 13.95
CA VAL A 32 0.65 0.26 12.76
C VAL A 32 2.07 0.77 12.62
N LYS A 33 3.00 -0.13 12.42
CA LYS A 33 4.40 0.19 12.24
C LYS A 33 4.78 0.20 10.76
N ASN A 34 5.36 1.31 10.33
CA ASN A 34 6.04 1.40 9.05
C ASN A 34 7.43 0.75 9.16
N LEU A 35 7.66 -0.34 8.44
CA LEU A 35 8.89 -1.12 8.55
C LEU A 35 10.13 -0.41 7.97
N ALA A 36 9.95 0.53 7.06
CA ALA A 36 11.06 1.29 6.47
C ALA A 36 11.60 2.36 7.41
N THR A 37 10.75 2.99 8.21
CA THR A 37 11.09 4.13 9.07
C THR A 37 11.08 3.80 10.56
N ASP A 38 10.57 2.63 10.95
CA ASP A 38 10.25 2.24 12.34
C ASP A 38 9.23 3.16 13.04
N HIS A 39 8.60 4.06 12.29
CA HIS A 39 7.57 4.95 12.84
C HIS A 39 6.27 4.19 13.08
N VAL A 40 5.64 4.49 14.22
CA VAL A 40 4.34 3.92 14.59
C VAL A 40 3.25 4.97 14.39
N GLU A 41 2.23 4.59 13.65
CA GLU A 41 1.06 5.41 13.37
C GLU A 41 -0.15 4.86 14.12
N ILE A 42 -1.00 5.75 14.64
CA ILE A 42 -2.30 5.36 15.16
C ILE A 42 -3.32 5.46 14.04
N THR A 43 -3.96 4.34 13.72
CA THR A 43 -4.74 4.21 12.49
C THR A 43 -6.22 3.95 12.76
N SER A 44 -7.04 4.36 11.79
CA SER A 44 -8.46 4.05 11.71
C SER A 44 -8.65 2.78 10.86
N GLN A 45 -9.36 1.81 11.41
CA GLN A 45 -9.55 0.50 10.78
C GLN A 45 -11.02 0.07 10.81
N ASN A 46 -11.46 -0.59 9.73
CA ASN A 46 -12.78 -1.20 9.65
C ASN A 46 -12.76 -2.36 8.63
N HIS A 47 -12.25 -3.50 9.05
CA HIS A 47 -12.20 -4.70 8.19
C HIS A 47 -12.18 -5.98 9.02
N ASN A 48 -12.63 -7.08 8.41
CA ASN A 48 -12.66 -8.42 8.99
C ASN A 48 -11.66 -9.39 8.36
N PHE A 49 -11.08 -9.00 7.23
CA PHE A 49 -10.12 -9.82 6.48
C PHE A 49 -8.77 -9.11 6.41
N ALA A 50 -7.72 -9.90 6.31
CA ALA A 50 -6.37 -9.40 6.11
C ALA A 50 -5.62 -10.30 5.12
N VAL A 51 -4.55 -9.77 4.54
CA VAL A 51 -3.64 -10.56 3.70
C VAL A 51 -2.89 -11.55 4.58
N LEU A 52 -2.88 -12.82 4.18
CA LEU A 52 -2.20 -13.89 4.91
C LEU A 52 -0.67 -13.78 4.72
N PRO A 53 0.12 -13.70 5.80
CA PRO A 53 1.57 -13.53 5.72
C PRO A 53 2.28 -14.59 4.89
N GLU A 54 1.85 -15.85 5.02
CA GLU A 54 2.43 -17.00 4.30
C GLU A 54 2.11 -16.99 2.80
N SER A 55 1.15 -16.18 2.36
CA SER A 55 0.71 -16.11 0.97
C SER A 55 1.36 -14.99 0.17
N VAL A 56 2.14 -14.12 0.79
CA VAL A 56 2.76 -12.97 0.13
C VAL A 56 3.75 -13.43 -0.93
N PRO A 57 3.53 -13.12 -2.23
CA PRO A 57 4.43 -13.53 -3.30
C PRO A 57 5.71 -12.69 -3.31
N ASP A 58 6.74 -13.17 -4.01
CA ASP A 58 8.06 -12.51 -4.10
C ASP A 58 8.00 -11.12 -4.74
N CYS A 59 6.98 -10.84 -5.56
CA CYS A 59 6.80 -9.53 -6.19
C CYS A 59 6.30 -8.45 -5.23
N LEU A 60 5.82 -8.82 -4.04
CA LEU A 60 5.34 -7.89 -3.02
C LEU A 60 6.31 -7.83 -1.83
N GLU A 61 6.44 -6.63 -1.30
CA GLU A 61 7.13 -6.35 -0.04
C GLU A 61 6.12 -5.88 1.00
N VAL A 62 6.18 -6.45 2.20
CA VAL A 62 5.37 -5.99 3.34
C VAL A 62 5.99 -4.69 3.86
N THR A 63 5.18 -3.63 3.92
CA THR A 63 5.63 -2.29 4.33
C THR A 63 5.14 -1.87 5.70
N HIS A 64 4.00 -2.40 6.13
CA HIS A 64 3.37 -2.03 7.40
C HIS A 64 2.82 -3.28 8.09
N ILE A 65 2.93 -3.30 9.41
CA ILE A 65 2.38 -4.36 10.27
C ILE A 65 1.58 -3.76 11.44
N ASN A 66 0.52 -4.45 11.83
CA ASN A 66 -0.22 -4.14 13.06
C ASN A 66 0.56 -4.63 14.28
N LEU A 67 0.79 -3.76 15.25
CA LEU A 67 1.56 -4.11 16.45
C LEU A 67 0.78 -4.95 17.47
N ASN A 68 -0.54 -5.03 17.35
CA ASN A 68 -1.36 -5.84 18.26
C ASN A 68 -1.32 -7.33 17.91
N ASP A 69 -1.31 -7.69 16.62
CA ASP A 69 -1.42 -9.08 16.16
C ASP A 69 -0.46 -9.46 15.04
N ASN A 70 0.44 -8.55 14.64
CA ASN A 70 1.40 -8.73 13.55
C ASN A 70 0.77 -8.99 12.18
N SER A 71 -0.50 -8.68 11.99
CA SER A 71 -1.14 -8.77 10.67
C SER A 71 -0.55 -7.76 9.69
N ILE A 72 -0.62 -8.09 8.41
CA ILE A 72 -0.12 -7.23 7.33
C ILE A 72 -1.05 -6.03 7.17
N GLU A 73 -0.49 -4.84 7.23
CA GLU A 73 -1.20 -3.57 7.11
C GLU A 73 -0.79 -2.76 5.88
N GLY A 74 0.20 -3.21 5.14
CA GLY A 74 0.61 -2.56 3.90
C GLY A 74 1.55 -3.42 3.07
N VAL A 75 1.45 -3.28 1.76
CA VAL A 75 2.35 -3.91 0.79
C VAL A 75 2.74 -2.93 -0.31
N ARG A 76 3.87 -3.20 -0.93
CA ARG A 76 4.38 -2.50 -2.11
C ARG A 76 4.81 -3.51 -3.16
N HIS A 77 4.52 -3.25 -4.43
CA HIS A 77 5.09 -4.01 -5.51
C HIS A 77 6.56 -3.62 -5.72
N LYS A 78 7.44 -4.60 -5.86
CA LYS A 78 8.90 -4.35 -5.95
C LYS A 78 9.33 -3.65 -7.23
N THR A 79 8.57 -3.78 -8.32
CA THR A 79 8.91 -3.23 -9.64
C THR A 79 7.85 -2.30 -10.21
N LEU A 80 6.57 -2.58 -10.00
CA LEU A 80 5.48 -1.75 -10.50
C LEU A 80 5.20 -0.57 -9.55
N PRO A 81 4.72 0.58 -10.07
CA PRO A 81 4.36 1.72 -9.24
C PRO A 81 3.02 1.49 -8.52
N ALA A 82 3.00 0.54 -7.59
CA ALA A 82 1.81 0.13 -6.85
C ALA A 82 2.15 -0.15 -5.39
N PHE A 83 1.34 0.40 -4.50
CA PHE A 83 1.38 0.13 -3.07
C PHE A 83 0.00 0.27 -2.45
N SER A 84 -0.17 -0.27 -1.27
CA SER A 84 -1.47 -0.24 -0.58
C SER A 84 -1.33 -0.34 0.93
N VAL A 85 -2.35 0.15 1.64
CA VAL A 85 -2.49 0.03 3.08
C VAL A 85 -3.88 -0.48 3.45
N GLN A 86 -3.95 -1.30 4.50
CA GLN A 86 -5.19 -1.90 4.97
C GLN A 86 -6.06 -0.93 5.76
N TYR A 87 -5.45 0.01 6.44
CA TYR A 87 -6.14 1.04 7.22
C TYR A 87 -6.61 2.21 6.34
N HIS A 88 -7.35 3.14 6.95
CA HIS A 88 -7.87 4.34 6.30
C HIS A 88 -6.99 5.56 6.62
N PRO A 89 -5.98 5.88 5.79
CA PRO A 89 -5.07 7.01 6.06
C PRO A 89 -5.78 8.36 6.01
N GLU A 90 -6.89 8.47 5.28
CA GLU A 90 -7.73 9.67 5.20
C GLU A 90 -8.49 9.97 6.49
N SER A 91 -8.64 8.98 7.38
CA SER A 91 -9.40 9.06 8.62
C SER A 91 -8.55 8.82 9.87
N CYS A 92 -7.22 8.89 9.76
CA CYS A 92 -6.34 8.68 10.91
C CYS A 92 -6.51 9.81 11.92
N PRO A 93 -6.64 9.47 13.24
CA PRO A 93 -6.89 10.44 14.29
C PRO A 93 -5.68 11.32 14.64
N GLY A 94 -4.47 10.88 14.31
CA GLY A 94 -3.24 11.67 14.47
C GLY A 94 -3.16 12.79 13.45
N PRO A 95 -2.74 14.01 13.82
CA PRO A 95 -2.57 15.08 12.86
C PRO A 95 -1.45 14.75 11.89
N HIS A 96 -1.81 14.42 10.67
CA HIS A 96 -0.90 14.18 9.53
C HIS A 96 -0.03 12.91 9.59
N ASP A 97 -0.27 11.97 10.50
CA ASP A 97 0.56 10.77 10.64
C ASP A 97 0.67 9.94 9.35
N SER A 98 -0.41 9.85 8.58
CA SER A 98 -0.46 9.08 7.33
C SER A 98 -0.47 9.93 6.05
N SER A 99 -0.30 11.24 6.15
CA SER A 99 -0.33 12.15 5.00
C SER A 99 0.79 11.87 3.99
N TYR A 100 1.93 11.36 4.44
CA TYR A 100 3.06 10.97 3.59
C TYR A 100 2.68 9.94 2.51
N LEU A 101 1.67 9.09 2.75
CA LEU A 101 1.20 8.09 1.78
C LEU A 101 0.60 8.75 0.54
N PHE A 102 -0.15 9.83 0.72
CA PHE A 102 -0.72 10.60 -0.39
C PHE A 102 0.34 11.34 -1.19
N GLU A 103 1.34 11.88 -0.50
CA GLU A 103 2.49 12.52 -1.16
C GLU A 103 3.33 11.49 -1.94
N GLU A 104 3.54 10.32 -1.37
CA GLU A 104 4.21 9.21 -2.04
C GLU A 104 3.44 8.76 -3.29
N PHE A 105 2.11 8.65 -3.21
CA PHE A 105 1.26 8.34 -4.34
C PHE A 105 1.33 9.41 -5.42
N ARG A 106 1.25 10.69 -5.05
CA ARG A 106 1.39 11.81 -5.98
C ARG A 106 2.72 11.76 -6.72
N ARG A 107 3.80 11.53 -6.01
CA ARG A 107 5.15 11.41 -6.58
C ARG A 107 5.26 10.23 -7.53
N MET A 108 4.71 9.10 -7.17
CA MET A 108 4.69 7.89 -8.00
C MET A 108 3.93 8.11 -9.32
N VAL A 109 2.79 8.80 -9.27
CA VAL A 109 2.01 9.17 -10.46
C VAL A 109 2.82 10.11 -11.38
N TYR A 110 3.48 11.11 -10.80
CA TYR A 110 4.30 12.06 -11.54
C TYR A 110 5.48 11.37 -12.24
N ASP A 111 6.23 10.56 -11.52
CA ASP A 111 7.40 9.85 -12.05
C ASP A 111 7.00 8.89 -13.18
N ASN A 112 5.89 8.17 -13.02
CA ASN A 112 5.39 7.26 -14.06
C ASN A 112 4.93 8.02 -15.31
N ARG A 113 4.35 9.20 -15.16
CA ARG A 113 3.95 10.08 -16.28
C ARG A 113 5.17 10.56 -17.06
N GLN A 114 6.24 10.94 -16.39
CA GLN A 114 7.48 11.35 -17.03
C GLN A 114 8.10 10.22 -17.87
N SER A 115 8.19 9.02 -17.30
CA SER A 115 8.75 7.87 -18.02
C SER A 115 7.96 7.50 -19.28
N VAL A 116 6.64 7.64 -19.26
CA VAL A 116 5.78 7.42 -20.45
C VAL A 116 6.03 8.50 -21.50
N SER A 117 6.14 9.77 -21.09
CA SER A 117 6.45 10.88 -21.99
C SER A 117 7.80 10.70 -22.68
N ASP A 118 8.84 10.31 -21.93
CA ASP A 118 10.18 10.08 -22.45
C ASP A 118 10.21 8.90 -23.44
N ASN A 119 9.49 7.83 -23.15
CA ASN A 119 9.36 6.69 -24.04
C ASN A 119 8.64 7.05 -25.36
N LEU A 120 7.58 7.82 -25.29
CA LEU A 120 6.86 8.32 -26.47
C LEU A 120 7.75 9.24 -27.34
N CYS A 121 8.54 10.11 -26.71
CA CYS A 121 9.48 10.98 -27.40
C CYS A 121 10.58 10.15 -28.14
N ARG A 122 11.10 9.12 -27.49
CA ARG A 122 12.07 8.20 -28.13
C ARG A 122 11.48 7.45 -29.32
N LEU A 123 10.24 6.97 -29.21
CA LEU A 123 9.56 6.28 -30.30
C LEU A 123 9.30 7.22 -31.49
N SER A 124 8.92 8.47 -31.24
CA SER A 124 8.73 9.45 -32.30
C SER A 124 10.02 9.81 -33.03
N SER A 125 11.16 9.80 -32.35
CA SER A 125 12.46 10.06 -32.98
C SER A 125 12.98 8.88 -33.86
N VAL A 126 12.48 7.67 -33.62
CA VAL A 126 12.80 6.47 -34.42
C VAL A 126 11.94 6.36 -35.67
N VAL A 127 10.76 7.00 -35.71
CA VAL A 127 9.80 6.93 -36.81
C VAL A 127 9.93 8.11 -37.78
N SER A 128 10.72 9.11 -37.46
CA SER A 128 11.00 10.23 -38.38
C SER A 128 11.96 9.78 -39.49
N PRO A 129 11.58 9.96 -40.77
CA PRO A 129 12.46 9.64 -41.91
C PRO A 129 13.68 10.54 -41.95
#